data_d4f1edd44e8512277f9fa31f77bccc09
#
_entry.id   d4f1edd44e8512277f9fa31f77bccc09
#
_cell.length_a   1.000
_cell.length_b   1.000
_cell.length_c   1.000
_cell.angle_alpha   90.00
_cell.angle_beta   90.00
_cell.angle_gamma   90.00
#
_symmetry.space_group_name_H-M   'P 1'
#
loop_
_entity.id
_entity.type
_entity.pdbx_description
1 polymer ?
#
loop_
_entity_poly.entity_id
_entity_poly.type
_entity_poly.pdbx_seq_one_letter_code
_entity_poly.pdbx_strand_id
1 'polypeptide(L)'
;DYAHHNILVDTSGKLNIIDFDYCILDTHLHDLSSLLIRSMKDGKWDYRKADFIFYSYEKEIEIEDDELPIMREFMRFPQAFWQIGIQAYWEMQPWGEEFFTNKLKKYLFDCSEREDFIDSYFKGGD
;
A
#
# COMPACT_ATOMS: atom_id res chain seq x y z
N ASP A 1 6.71 -4.88 5.00
CA ASP A 1 6.59 -3.72 4.10
C ASP A 1 7.19 -4.03 2.72
N TYR A 2 6.35 -4.30 1.73
CA TYR A 2 6.75 -4.57 0.34
C TYR A 2 7.11 -3.30 -0.45
N ALA A 3 7.83 -2.39 0.18
CA ALA A 3 8.41 -1.28 -0.56
C ALA A 3 9.48 -1.81 -1.54
N HIS A 4 9.52 -1.26 -2.75
CA HIS A 4 10.43 -1.73 -3.80
C HIS A 4 11.91 -1.66 -3.41
N HIS A 5 12.30 -0.78 -2.50
CA HIS A 5 13.66 -0.70 -1.97
C HIS A 5 14.01 -1.82 -0.97
N ASN A 6 13.01 -2.55 -0.48
CA ASN A 6 13.18 -3.71 0.37
C ASN A 6 13.23 -5.03 -0.42
N ILE A 7 13.19 -4.95 -1.75
CA ILE A 7 13.24 -6.11 -2.64
C ILE A 7 14.51 -6.02 -3.49
N LEU A 8 15.42 -6.93 -3.26
CA LEU A 8 16.67 -7.03 -4.02
C LEU A 8 16.57 -8.16 -5.04
N VAL A 9 17.05 -7.89 -6.24
CA VAL A 9 17.16 -8.91 -7.30
C VAL A 9 18.64 -9.27 -7.44
N ASP A 10 18.98 -10.52 -7.26
CA ASP A 10 20.35 -10.99 -7.47
C ASP A 10 20.67 -11.20 -8.96
N THR A 11 21.92 -11.54 -9.26
CA THR A 11 22.38 -11.73 -10.64
C THR A 11 21.74 -12.92 -11.36
N SER A 12 21.09 -13.83 -10.62
CA SER A 12 20.33 -14.95 -11.16
C SER A 12 18.85 -14.62 -11.40
N GLY A 13 18.40 -13.41 -11.01
CA GLY A 13 17.01 -12.99 -11.07
C GLY A 13 16.17 -13.40 -9.85
N LYS A 14 16.80 -13.97 -8.82
CA LYS A 14 16.12 -14.35 -7.58
C LYS A 14 15.81 -13.12 -6.74
N LEU A 15 14.56 -13.04 -6.24
CA LEU A 15 14.12 -12.01 -5.33
C LEU A 15 14.53 -12.32 -3.90
N ASN A 16 15.05 -11.32 -3.22
CA ASN A 16 15.40 -11.37 -1.80
C ASN A 16 14.72 -10.20 -1.10
N ILE A 17 13.95 -10.48 -0.06
CA ILE A 17 13.29 -9.46 0.74
C ILE A 17 14.19 -9.13 1.92
N ILE A 18 14.38 -7.85 2.19
CA ILE A 18 15.18 -7.32 3.29
C ILE A 18 14.34 -6.39 4.15
N ASP A 19 14.90 -5.92 5.27
CA ASP A 19 14.29 -4.97 6.18
C ASP A 19 13.00 -5.51 6.85
N PHE A 20 13.21 -6.47 7.73
CA PHE A 20 12.16 -7.06 8.56
C PHE A 20 11.97 -6.34 9.91
N ASP A 21 12.57 -5.17 10.08
CA ASP A 21 12.37 -4.34 11.26
C ASP A 21 10.89 -3.95 11.34
N TYR A 22 10.33 -4.02 12.55
CA TYR A 22 8.89 -3.77 12.80
C TYR A 22 7.92 -4.77 12.14
N CYS A 23 8.37 -5.98 11.82
CA CYS A 23 7.45 -7.04 11.43
C CYS A 23 6.45 -7.33 12.55
N ILE A 24 5.18 -7.42 12.15
CA ILE A 24 4.07 -7.76 13.05
C ILE A 24 3.33 -8.98 12.52
N LEU A 25 2.63 -9.68 13.42
CA LEU A 25 1.67 -10.69 13.02
C LEU A 25 0.36 -9.99 12.68
N ASP A 26 0.00 -9.99 11.41
CA ASP A 26 -1.18 -9.30 10.88
C ASP A 26 -1.79 -10.11 9.74
N THR A 27 -2.92 -9.67 9.19
CA THR A 27 -3.47 -10.27 7.98
C THR A 27 -2.58 -10.01 6.77
N HIS A 28 -2.50 -10.99 5.88
CA HIS A 28 -1.78 -10.87 4.60
C HIS A 28 -2.32 -9.74 3.71
N LEU A 29 -3.58 -9.35 3.90
CA LEU A 29 -4.24 -8.28 3.14
C LEU A 29 -3.62 -6.90 3.37
N HIS A 30 -3.02 -6.68 4.53
CA HIS A 30 -2.36 -5.42 4.86
C HIS A 30 -1.18 -5.16 3.91
N ASP A 31 -0.33 -6.16 3.71
CA ASP A 31 0.81 -6.05 2.80
C ASP A 31 0.37 -5.96 1.34
N LEU A 32 -0.65 -6.73 0.94
CA LEU A 32 -1.20 -6.67 -0.41
C LEU A 32 -1.82 -5.30 -0.72
N SER A 33 -2.60 -4.73 0.21
CA SER A 33 -3.16 -3.38 0.08
C SER A 33 -2.06 -2.33 -0.03
N SER A 34 -1.01 -2.44 0.78
CA SER A 34 0.15 -1.56 0.72
C SER A 34 0.88 -1.64 -0.62
N LEU A 35 1.05 -2.84 -1.17
CA LEU A 35 1.66 -3.07 -2.48
C LEU A 35 0.84 -2.43 -3.60
N LEU A 36 -0.48 -2.60 -3.60
CA LEU A 36 -1.39 -1.98 -4.56
C LEU A 36 -1.27 -0.47 -4.55
N ILE A 37 -1.38 0.17 -3.38
CA ILE A 37 -1.27 1.62 -3.24
C ILE A 37 0.11 2.10 -3.72
N ARG A 38 1.20 1.48 -3.27
CA ARG A 38 2.56 1.87 -3.66
C ARG A 38 2.81 1.75 -5.15
N SER A 39 2.15 0.79 -5.80
CA SER A 39 2.27 0.55 -7.24
C SER A 39 1.50 1.58 -8.09
N MET A 40 0.45 2.16 -7.54
CA MET A 40 -0.52 2.97 -8.29
C MET A 40 -0.67 4.41 -7.82
N LYS A 41 -0.19 4.79 -6.65
CA LYS A 41 -0.25 6.18 -6.14
C LYS A 41 0.40 7.18 -7.09
N ASP A 42 0.18 8.46 -6.83
CA ASP A 42 0.72 9.58 -7.62
C ASP A 42 0.17 9.62 -9.07
N GLY A 43 -1.15 9.44 -9.21
CA GLY A 43 -1.86 9.54 -10.48
C GLY A 43 -1.65 8.35 -11.42
N LYS A 44 -1.30 7.18 -10.88
CA LYS A 44 -1.04 5.95 -11.66
C LYS A 44 -2.06 4.84 -11.39
N TRP A 45 -3.26 5.23 -10.93
CA TRP A 45 -4.35 4.29 -10.65
C TRP A 45 -4.81 3.60 -11.93
N ASP A 46 -4.66 2.28 -12.00
CA ASP A 46 -4.88 1.47 -13.20
C ASP A 46 -5.46 0.09 -12.83
N TYR A 47 -6.66 -0.21 -13.31
CA TYR A 47 -7.33 -1.48 -13.09
C TYR A 47 -6.52 -2.69 -13.58
N ARG A 48 -5.87 -2.58 -14.73
CA ARG A 48 -5.06 -3.67 -15.29
C ARG A 48 -3.88 -4.01 -14.39
N LYS A 49 -3.30 -3.00 -13.76
CA LYS A 49 -2.22 -3.19 -12.80
C LYS A 49 -2.72 -3.85 -11.54
N ALA A 50 -3.88 -3.43 -11.04
CA ALA A 50 -4.52 -4.06 -9.90
C ALA A 50 -4.84 -5.53 -10.20
N ASP A 51 -5.51 -5.82 -11.33
CA ASP A 51 -5.83 -7.18 -11.78
C ASP A 51 -4.58 -8.05 -11.88
N PHE A 52 -3.48 -7.51 -12.42
CA PHE A 52 -2.22 -8.24 -12.51
C PHE A 52 -1.66 -8.61 -11.14
N ILE A 53 -1.70 -7.68 -10.18
CA ILE A 53 -1.21 -7.90 -8.82
C ILE A 53 -2.11 -8.93 -8.12
N PHE A 54 -3.43 -8.77 -8.17
CA PHE A 54 -4.40 -9.71 -7.59
C PHE A 54 -4.23 -11.12 -8.18
N TYR A 55 -4.30 -11.25 -9.50
CA TYR A 55 -4.15 -12.53 -10.17
C TYR A 55 -2.82 -13.23 -9.86
N SER A 56 -1.73 -12.45 -9.73
CA SER A 56 -0.43 -13.00 -9.37
C SER A 56 -0.39 -13.47 -7.92
N TYR A 57 -1.08 -12.77 -7.03
CA TYR A 57 -1.17 -13.11 -5.62
C TYR A 57 -2.04 -14.35 -5.39
N GLU A 58 -3.21 -14.42 -6.03
CA GLU A 58 -4.16 -15.53 -5.91
C GLU A 58 -3.63 -16.87 -6.44
N LYS A 59 -2.55 -16.87 -7.19
CA LYS A 59 -1.85 -18.13 -7.54
C LYS A 59 -1.21 -18.83 -6.35
N GLU A 60 -0.89 -18.08 -5.32
CA GLU A 60 -0.19 -18.54 -4.13
C GLU A 60 -1.11 -18.58 -2.90
N ILE A 61 -1.99 -17.61 -2.76
CA ILE A 61 -2.90 -17.46 -1.62
C ILE A 61 -4.26 -17.01 -2.15
N GLU A 62 -5.30 -17.79 -1.88
CA GLU A 62 -6.69 -17.43 -2.19
C GLU A 62 -7.13 -16.25 -1.34
N ILE A 63 -7.87 -15.33 -1.96
CA ILE A 63 -8.52 -14.21 -1.27
C ILE A 63 -9.99 -14.52 -1.20
N GLU A 64 -10.51 -14.68 0.00
CA GLU A 64 -11.92 -14.97 0.24
C GLU A 64 -12.79 -13.74 -0.04
N ASP A 65 -14.04 -13.96 -0.44
CA ASP A 65 -14.97 -12.86 -0.77
C ASP A 65 -15.20 -11.91 0.41
N ASP A 66 -15.17 -12.38 1.64
CA ASP A 66 -15.33 -11.58 2.85
C ASP A 66 -14.05 -10.80 3.24
N GLU A 67 -12.92 -11.10 2.62
CA GLU A 67 -11.66 -10.36 2.77
C GLU A 67 -11.59 -9.09 1.89
N LEU A 68 -12.31 -9.06 0.78
CA LEU A 68 -12.30 -7.90 -0.13
C LEU A 68 -12.78 -6.59 0.54
N PRO A 69 -13.85 -6.59 1.36
CA PRO A 69 -14.23 -5.40 2.12
C PRO A 69 -13.14 -4.93 3.10
N ILE A 70 -12.43 -5.85 3.74
CA ILE A 70 -11.33 -5.52 4.66
C ILE A 70 -10.20 -4.85 3.90
N MET A 71 -9.82 -5.40 2.77
CA MET A 71 -8.79 -4.87 1.90
C MET A 71 -9.12 -3.47 1.38
N ARG A 72 -10.39 -3.24 1.00
CA ARG A 72 -10.93 -1.94 0.62
C ARG A 72 -10.67 -0.89 1.72
N GLU A 73 -10.93 -1.23 2.98
CA GLU A 73 -10.73 -0.30 4.10
C GLU A 73 -9.23 -0.06 4.39
N PHE A 74 -8.36 -1.06 4.25
CA PHE A 74 -6.92 -0.85 4.32
C PHE A 74 -6.42 0.12 3.24
N MET A 75 -6.99 0.08 2.05
CA MET A 75 -6.64 1.01 0.98
C MET A 75 -7.17 2.42 1.24
N ARG A 76 -8.31 2.58 1.90
CA ARG A 76 -8.86 3.89 2.31
C ARG A 76 -8.05 4.55 3.41
N PHE A 77 -7.51 3.74 4.33
CA PHE A 77 -6.67 4.22 5.41
C PHE A 77 -5.24 3.68 5.27
N PRO A 78 -4.49 4.15 4.26
CA PRO A 78 -3.21 3.57 3.90
C PRO A 78 -2.12 3.86 4.91
N GLN A 79 -1.17 2.94 4.98
CA GLN A 79 0.02 3.05 5.82
C GLN A 79 0.72 4.41 5.69
N ALA A 80 0.79 4.97 4.48
CA ALA A 80 1.43 6.26 4.23
C ALA A 80 0.82 7.41 5.04
N PHE A 81 -0.47 7.35 5.39
CA PHE A 81 -1.13 8.37 6.19
C PHE A 81 -0.75 8.30 7.67
N TRP A 82 -0.97 7.15 8.30
CA TRP A 82 -0.68 7.03 9.73
C TRP A 82 0.81 7.04 10.03
N GLN A 83 1.68 6.62 9.10
CA GLN A 83 3.13 6.79 9.22
C GLN A 83 3.55 8.25 9.32
N ILE A 84 2.91 9.17 8.62
CA ILE A 84 3.19 10.61 8.75
C ILE A 84 2.98 11.05 10.21
N GLY A 85 1.86 10.65 10.80
CA GLY A 85 1.56 10.95 12.22
C GLY A 85 2.56 10.34 13.19
N ILE A 86 2.90 9.06 13.00
CA ILE A 86 3.88 8.36 13.84
C ILE A 86 5.25 9.05 13.76
N GLN A 87 5.74 9.31 12.57
CA GLN A 87 7.04 9.95 12.35
C GLN A 87 7.10 11.37 12.93
N ALA A 88 6.00 12.13 12.80
CA ALA A 88 5.96 13.51 13.28
C ALA A 88 5.81 13.62 14.81
N TYR A 89 4.95 12.78 15.42
CA TYR A 89 4.50 12.98 16.80
C TYR A 89 4.99 11.91 17.78
N TRP A 90 5.23 10.69 17.32
CA TRP A 90 5.67 9.60 18.18
C TRP A 90 7.19 9.40 18.12
N GLU A 91 7.72 9.23 16.93
CA GLU A 91 9.16 9.04 16.72
C GLU A 91 9.93 10.37 16.80
N MET A 92 9.21 11.49 16.70
CA MET A 92 9.79 12.85 16.74
C MET A 92 10.99 12.98 15.79
N GLN A 93 10.81 12.49 14.55
CA GLN A 93 11.86 12.54 13.53
C GLN A 93 12.31 13.99 13.31
N PRO A 94 13.62 14.25 13.14
CA PRO A 94 14.20 15.59 13.06
C PRO A 94 13.88 16.34 11.75
N TRP A 95 13.01 15.78 10.94
CA TRP A 95 12.58 16.41 9.68
C TRP A 95 11.62 17.55 9.97
N GLY A 96 11.91 18.75 9.47
CA GLY A 96 11.13 19.94 9.79
C GLY A 96 9.67 19.87 9.35
N GLU A 97 8.86 20.80 9.86
CA GLU A 97 7.42 20.91 9.57
C GLU A 97 7.11 20.93 8.07
N GLU A 98 7.95 21.57 7.28
CA GLU A 98 7.80 21.64 5.82
C GLU A 98 7.84 20.25 5.17
N PHE A 99 8.69 19.35 5.65
CA PHE A 99 8.78 17.98 5.15
C PHE A 99 7.47 17.21 5.36
N PHE A 100 6.90 17.27 6.57
CA PHE A 100 5.64 16.61 6.89
C PHE A 100 4.47 17.23 6.15
N THR A 101 4.44 18.55 6.05
CA THR A 101 3.44 19.29 5.27
C THR A 101 3.47 18.86 3.80
N ASN A 102 4.64 18.72 3.20
CA ASN A 102 4.76 18.28 1.81
C ASN A 102 4.34 16.81 1.62
N LYS A 103 4.66 15.93 2.58
CA LYS A 103 4.16 14.54 2.56
C LYS A 103 2.63 14.50 2.64
N LEU A 104 2.03 15.29 3.53
CA LEU A 104 0.59 15.36 3.68
C LEU A 104 -0.10 15.92 2.43
N LYS A 105 0.45 16.97 1.82
CA LYS A 105 -0.05 17.52 0.55
C LYS A 105 -0.04 16.49 -0.58
N LYS A 106 1.03 15.69 -0.70
CA LYS A 106 1.08 14.59 -1.69
C LYS A 106 0.02 13.54 -1.43
N TYR A 107 -0.18 13.16 -0.17
CA TYR A 107 -1.22 12.23 0.23
C TYR A 107 -2.62 12.75 -0.13
N LEU A 108 -2.91 14.01 0.18
CA LEU A 108 -4.20 14.63 -0.12
C LEU A 108 -4.43 14.80 -1.63
N PHE A 109 -3.39 15.07 -2.39
CA PHE A 109 -3.48 15.15 -3.85
C PHE A 109 -3.94 13.84 -4.48
N ASP A 110 -3.43 12.71 -3.97
CA ASP A 110 -3.77 11.37 -4.45
C ASP A 110 -5.13 10.86 -3.92
N CYS A 111 -5.69 11.52 -2.90
CA CYS A 111 -6.82 11.00 -2.14
C CYS A 111 -8.07 10.80 -3.01
N SER A 112 -8.42 11.78 -3.85
CA SER A 112 -9.62 11.73 -4.68
C SER A 112 -9.54 10.60 -5.71
N GLU A 113 -8.42 10.49 -6.42
CA GLU A 113 -8.22 9.43 -7.43
C GLU A 113 -8.22 8.04 -6.79
N ARG A 114 -7.65 7.93 -5.58
CA ARG A 114 -7.66 6.68 -4.82
C ARG A 114 -9.08 6.26 -4.42
N GLU A 115 -9.88 7.18 -3.89
CA GLU A 115 -11.27 6.89 -3.51
C GLU A 115 -12.10 6.50 -4.73
N ASP A 116 -11.98 7.24 -5.84
CA ASP A 116 -12.67 6.92 -7.09
C ASP A 116 -12.28 5.53 -7.61
N PHE A 117 -11.00 5.19 -7.53
CA PHE A 117 -10.51 3.87 -7.89
C PHE A 117 -11.10 2.79 -6.98
N ILE A 118 -11.00 2.96 -5.66
CA ILE A 118 -11.50 1.99 -4.68
C ILE A 118 -12.99 1.75 -4.89
N ASP A 119 -13.76 2.83 -4.99
CA ASP A 119 -15.22 2.75 -5.17
C ASP A 119 -15.63 2.09 -6.47
N SER A 120 -14.82 2.21 -7.51
CA SER A 120 -15.12 1.61 -8.81
C SER A 120 -14.62 0.18 -8.93
N TYR A 121 -13.43 -0.09 -8.39
CA TYR A 121 -12.77 -1.40 -8.52
C TYR A 121 -13.44 -2.47 -7.65
N PHE A 122 -13.81 -2.12 -6.42
CA PHE A 122 -14.42 -3.04 -5.46
C PHE A 122 -15.96 -3.05 -5.47
N LYS A 123 -16.61 -2.33 -6.39
CA LYS A 123 -18.09 -2.30 -6.51
C LYS A 123 -18.72 -3.62 -6.98
N GLY A 124 -17.95 -4.55 -7.47
CA GLY A 124 -18.46 -5.83 -7.99
C GLY A 124 -18.76 -6.89 -6.93
N GLY A 125 -18.61 -6.58 -5.65
CA GLY A 125 -18.78 -7.51 -4.53
C GLY A 125 -19.95 -7.24 -3.59
N ASP A 126 -20.90 -6.35 -3.97
CA ASP A 126 -22.14 -6.10 -3.22
C ASP A 126 -23.32 -6.83 -3.85
#